data_5ab6f99b3cf31194731a57160f9ca44c
#
_entry.id   5ab6f99b3cf31194731a57160f9ca44c
#
_cell.length_a   1.000
_cell.length_b   1.000
_cell.length_c   1.000
_cell.angle_alpha   90.00
_cell.angle_beta   90.00
_cell.angle_gamma   90.00
#
_symmetry.space_group_name_H-M   'P 1'
#
loop_
_entity.id
_entity.type
_entity.pdbx_description
1 polymer ?
#
loop_
_entity_poly.entity_id
_entity_poly.type
_entity_poly.pdbx_seq_one_letter_code
_entity_poly.pdbx_strand_id
1 'polypeptide(L)'
;SCAAPQPVSERPGSAKTLAMMGFVIQAGAFAQVDNAARLTERLNTQGLGATYFKASDGLFKVRFGNFLSKDQARARALTLQKDGIIQDFYIVAPEDYVAIQGRRYGTDYIRTSLVKTARDFIGVPYLWGGTSAEKGFDCSGLIMTVYQLNGLDLPRHSAGQYEAGQFVNRNDL
;
A
#
# COMPACT_ATOMS: atom_id res chain seq x y z
N SER A 1 -33.39 -26.87 -22.28
CA SER A 1 -32.32 -26.37 -23.16
C SER A 1 -31.33 -25.57 -22.33
N CYS A 2 -30.18 -26.20 -22.01
CA CYS A 2 -29.07 -25.51 -21.37
C CYS A 2 -28.33 -24.70 -22.45
N ALA A 3 -28.39 -23.38 -22.34
CA ALA A 3 -27.58 -22.51 -23.18
C ALA A 3 -26.10 -22.67 -22.77
N ALA A 4 -25.23 -22.96 -23.73
CA ALA A 4 -23.80 -22.99 -23.53
C ALA A 4 -23.27 -21.59 -23.15
N PRO A 5 -22.27 -21.49 -22.26
CA PRO A 5 -21.68 -20.21 -21.93
C PRO A 5 -21.03 -19.60 -23.17
N GLN A 6 -21.39 -18.38 -23.48
CA GLN A 6 -20.80 -17.60 -24.57
C GLN A 6 -19.31 -17.36 -24.28
N PRO A 7 -18.40 -17.48 -25.28
CA PRO A 7 -17.00 -17.14 -25.05
C PRO A 7 -16.89 -15.65 -24.76
N VAL A 8 -16.22 -15.33 -23.64
CA VAL A 8 -15.89 -13.96 -23.26
C VAL A 8 -14.97 -13.40 -24.34
N SER A 9 -15.43 -12.41 -25.08
CA SER A 9 -14.66 -11.72 -26.12
C SER A 9 -13.37 -11.15 -25.49
N GLU A 10 -12.23 -11.68 -25.88
CA GLU A 10 -10.91 -11.14 -25.57
C GLU A 10 -10.82 -9.71 -26.11
N ARG A 11 -10.82 -8.72 -25.24
CA ARG A 11 -10.41 -7.37 -25.61
C ARG A 11 -8.89 -7.34 -25.48
N PRO A 12 -8.12 -7.05 -26.53
CA PRO A 12 -6.72 -6.69 -26.39
C PRO A 12 -6.66 -5.31 -25.74
N GLY A 13 -6.67 -5.29 -24.40
CA GLY A 13 -6.49 -4.07 -23.61
C GLY A 13 -5.02 -3.70 -23.64
N SER A 14 -4.71 -2.45 -24.06
CA SER A 14 -3.40 -1.86 -23.83
C SER A 14 -2.98 -2.11 -22.38
N ALA A 15 -1.73 -2.55 -22.17
CA ALA A 15 -1.18 -2.80 -20.85
C ALA A 15 -1.43 -1.60 -19.93
N LYS A 16 -2.38 -1.73 -19.01
CA LYS A 16 -2.62 -0.71 -18.00
C LYS A 16 -1.45 -0.76 -17.03
N THR A 17 -0.59 0.23 -17.06
CA THR A 17 0.46 0.38 -16.07
C THR A 17 -0.19 0.84 -14.77
N LEU A 18 0.07 0.15 -13.66
CA LEU A 18 -0.36 0.61 -12.34
C LEU A 18 0.21 2.00 -12.06
N ALA A 19 -0.60 2.87 -11.49
CA ALA A 19 -0.15 4.17 -11.05
C ALA A 19 0.93 4.01 -9.97
N MET A 20 1.88 4.92 -9.96
CA MET A 20 2.92 4.96 -8.93
C MET A 20 2.40 5.75 -7.73
N MET A 21 2.83 5.34 -6.53
CA MET A 21 2.65 6.17 -5.34
C MET A 21 3.41 7.48 -5.49
N GLY A 22 2.79 8.57 -5.05
CA GLY A 22 3.45 9.86 -4.90
C GLY A 22 4.26 9.94 -3.60
N PHE A 23 4.31 11.14 -3.03
CA PHE A 23 4.98 11.39 -1.75
C PHE A 23 4.11 10.92 -0.58
N VAL A 24 4.72 10.27 0.41
CA VAL A 24 4.04 9.72 1.58
C VAL A 24 4.70 10.25 2.85
N ILE A 25 3.91 10.51 3.88
CA ILE A 25 4.42 10.93 5.19
C ILE A 25 4.67 9.68 6.03
N GLN A 26 5.91 9.50 6.47
CA GLN A 26 6.29 8.56 7.51
C GLN A 26 6.35 9.33 8.84
N ALA A 27 5.40 9.05 9.73
CA ALA A 27 5.19 9.81 10.97
C ALA A 27 5.92 9.24 12.19
N GLY A 28 6.65 8.16 12.01
CA GLY A 28 7.45 7.55 13.08
C GLY A 28 8.08 6.24 12.67
N ALA A 29 9.08 5.83 13.47
CA ALA A 29 9.73 4.53 13.41
C ALA A 29 9.98 4.06 14.85
N PHE A 30 9.49 2.88 15.21
CA PHE A 30 9.45 2.39 16.59
C PHE A 30 10.05 1.01 16.71
N ALA A 31 10.79 0.76 17.79
CA ALA A 31 11.29 -0.58 18.10
C ALA A 31 10.16 -1.52 18.57
N GLN A 32 9.11 -0.96 19.18
CA GLN A 32 7.97 -1.72 19.72
C GLN A 32 6.72 -1.48 18.87
N VAL A 33 6.01 -2.56 18.55
CA VAL A 33 4.78 -2.53 17.74
C VAL A 33 3.68 -1.71 18.38
N ASP A 34 3.54 -1.73 19.71
CA ASP A 34 2.50 -1.01 20.43
C ASP A 34 2.58 0.51 20.23
N ASN A 35 3.79 1.05 20.09
CA ASN A 35 3.98 2.47 19.82
C ASN A 35 3.52 2.84 18.40
N ALA A 36 3.82 1.98 17.43
CA ALA A 36 3.35 2.15 16.06
C ALA A 36 1.83 2.02 15.97
N ALA A 37 1.24 1.03 16.63
CA ALA A 37 -0.21 0.81 16.68
C ALA A 37 -0.93 2.02 17.26
N ARG A 38 -0.48 2.56 18.42
CA ARG A 38 -1.06 3.75 19.05
C ARG A 38 -0.99 4.99 18.15
N LEU A 39 0.13 5.21 17.48
CA LEU A 39 0.24 6.33 16.54
C LEU A 39 -0.70 6.13 15.35
N THR A 40 -0.76 4.91 14.80
CA THR A 40 -1.65 4.57 13.68
C THR A 40 -3.11 4.79 14.04
N GLU A 41 -3.56 4.35 15.22
CA GLU A 41 -4.91 4.58 15.71
C GLU A 41 -5.22 6.08 15.82
N ARG A 42 -4.32 6.86 16.43
CA ARG A 42 -4.48 8.32 16.55
C ARG A 42 -4.57 9.01 15.19
N LEU A 43 -3.78 8.60 14.20
CA LEU A 43 -3.86 9.14 12.84
C LEU A 43 -5.17 8.73 12.15
N ASN A 44 -5.65 7.50 12.36
CA ASN A 44 -6.88 7.00 11.78
C ASN A 44 -8.13 7.62 12.37
N THR A 45 -8.11 8.03 13.65
CA THR A 45 -9.19 8.84 14.25
C THR A 45 -9.30 10.24 13.61
N GLN A 46 -8.23 10.72 12.96
CA GLN A 46 -8.21 11.94 12.15
C GLN A 46 -8.54 11.68 10.67
N GLY A 47 -8.93 10.45 10.31
CA GLY A 47 -9.27 10.08 8.92
C GLY A 47 -8.08 10.00 7.95
N LEU A 48 -6.85 9.82 8.46
CA LEU A 48 -5.65 9.89 7.62
C LEU A 48 -5.29 8.58 6.91
N GLY A 49 -6.01 7.49 7.19
CA GLY A 49 -5.77 6.20 6.52
C GLY A 49 -4.35 5.66 6.75
N ALA A 50 -3.84 5.80 7.97
CA ALA A 50 -2.50 5.36 8.32
C ALA A 50 -2.42 3.83 8.47
N THR A 51 -1.27 3.27 8.16
CA THR A 51 -0.91 1.88 8.48
C THR A 51 0.51 1.82 9.01
N TYR A 52 0.83 0.77 9.78
CA TYR A 52 2.21 0.46 10.12
C TYR A 52 2.64 -0.86 9.49
N PHE A 53 3.94 -1.03 9.33
CA PHE A 53 4.56 -2.26 8.83
C PHE A 53 5.95 -2.42 9.45
N LYS A 54 6.45 -3.65 9.50
CA LYS A 54 7.80 -3.94 9.94
C LYS A 54 8.78 -3.75 8.78
N ALA A 55 9.69 -2.81 8.90
CA ALA A 55 10.69 -2.55 7.88
C ALA A 55 11.90 -3.50 8.00
N SER A 56 12.75 -3.54 6.97
CA SER A 56 13.94 -4.40 6.92
C SER A 56 14.97 -4.11 8.01
N ASP A 57 14.96 -2.90 8.56
CA ASP A 57 15.77 -2.48 9.70
C ASP A 57 15.22 -2.97 11.07
N GLY A 58 14.11 -3.71 11.04
CA GLY A 58 13.45 -4.24 12.23
C GLY A 58 12.51 -3.27 12.94
N LEU A 59 12.44 -2.01 12.50
CA LEU A 59 11.57 -0.99 13.08
C LEU A 59 10.16 -1.06 12.49
N PHE A 60 9.17 -0.72 13.32
CA PHE A 60 7.78 -0.52 12.90
C PHE A 60 7.60 0.92 12.44
N LYS A 61 7.39 1.12 11.13
CA LYS A 61 7.22 2.43 10.51
C LYS A 61 5.75 2.70 10.27
N VAL A 62 5.30 3.92 10.57
CA VAL A 62 3.92 4.37 10.36
C VAL A 62 3.88 5.30 9.17
N ARG A 63 3.04 5.00 8.18
CA ARG A 63 2.91 5.78 6.93
C ARG A 63 1.46 6.10 6.63
N PHE A 64 1.24 7.26 5.97
CA PHE A 64 -0.07 7.67 5.47
C PHE A 64 0.05 8.70 4.34
N GLY A 65 -1.04 8.86 3.59
CA GLY A 65 -1.18 9.82 2.51
C GLY A 65 -0.58 9.34 1.18
N ASN A 66 -0.92 10.06 0.12
CA ASN A 66 -0.40 9.91 -1.23
C ASN A 66 -0.48 11.29 -1.89
N PHE A 67 0.60 12.06 -1.86
CA PHE A 67 0.65 13.46 -2.27
C PHE A 67 1.33 13.61 -3.63
N LEU A 68 0.84 14.54 -4.43
CA LEU A 68 1.39 14.80 -5.76
C LEU A 68 2.76 15.49 -5.72
N SER A 69 3.06 16.21 -4.64
CA SER A 69 4.34 16.88 -4.49
C SER A 69 4.90 16.76 -3.07
N LYS A 70 6.22 16.89 -2.95
CA LYS A 70 6.94 16.92 -1.68
C LYS A 70 6.49 18.08 -0.79
N ASP A 71 6.20 19.23 -1.39
CA ASP A 71 5.77 20.42 -0.67
C ASP A 71 4.38 20.24 -0.05
N GLN A 72 3.44 19.61 -0.77
CA GLN A 72 2.13 19.27 -0.23
C GLN A 72 2.24 18.28 0.96
N ALA A 73 3.04 17.22 0.81
CA ALA A 73 3.29 16.27 1.89
C ALA A 73 3.91 16.96 3.12
N ARG A 74 4.92 17.81 2.89
CA ARG A 74 5.60 18.56 3.95
C ARG A 74 4.68 19.55 4.65
N ALA A 75 3.89 20.32 3.90
CA ALA A 75 2.92 21.26 4.47
C ALA A 75 1.91 20.54 5.37
N ARG A 76 1.37 19.39 4.93
CA ARG A 76 0.47 18.58 5.72
C ARG A 76 1.14 18.04 6.99
N ALA A 77 2.36 17.55 6.88
CA ALA A 77 3.12 17.04 8.02
C ALA A 77 3.40 18.12 9.07
N LEU A 78 3.79 19.33 8.63
CA LEU A 78 4.03 20.47 9.52
C LEU A 78 2.75 20.90 10.26
N THR A 79 1.59 20.87 9.60
CA THR A 79 0.31 21.14 10.26
C THR A 79 0.05 20.13 11.36
N LEU A 80 0.19 18.83 11.08
CA LEU A 80 -0.03 17.76 12.06
C LEU A 80 0.99 17.81 13.21
N GLN A 81 2.21 18.24 12.93
CA GLN A 81 3.23 18.44 13.96
C GLN A 81 2.88 19.63 14.86
N LYS A 82 2.44 20.76 14.29
CA LYS A 82 1.96 21.94 15.04
C LYS A 82 0.78 21.61 15.92
N ASP A 83 -0.15 20.76 15.43
CA ASP A 83 -1.32 20.30 16.16
C ASP A 83 -0.99 19.22 17.21
N GLY A 84 0.28 18.83 17.36
CA GLY A 84 0.76 17.82 18.31
C GLY A 84 0.33 16.38 17.98
N ILE A 85 -0.16 16.13 16.75
CA ILE A 85 -0.62 14.82 16.32
C ILE A 85 0.56 13.90 16.00
N ILE A 86 1.60 14.44 15.37
CA ILE A 86 2.88 13.76 15.11
C ILE A 86 4.03 14.55 15.74
N GLN A 87 5.11 13.87 16.10
CA GLN A 87 6.33 14.52 16.64
C GLN A 87 7.33 14.78 15.52
N ASP A 88 7.85 13.70 14.94
CA ASP A 88 8.81 13.75 13.85
C ASP A 88 8.18 13.14 12.59
N PHE A 89 8.68 13.56 11.43
CA PHE A 89 8.25 12.98 10.18
C PHE A 89 9.39 12.94 9.14
N TYR A 90 9.24 12.01 8.22
CA TYR A 90 10.05 11.90 7.02
C TYR A 90 9.13 11.83 5.79
N ILE A 91 9.51 12.51 4.71
CA ILE A 91 8.78 12.41 3.44
C ILE A 91 9.43 11.34 2.58
N VAL A 92 8.71 10.24 2.38
CA VAL A 92 9.10 9.17 1.46
C VAL A 92 8.82 9.64 0.05
N ALA A 93 9.86 9.68 -0.78
CA ALA A 93 9.75 10.09 -2.17
C ALA A 93 9.45 8.88 -3.08
N PRO A 94 8.87 9.09 -4.28
CA PRO A 94 8.63 8.02 -5.24
C PRO A 94 9.87 7.19 -5.56
N GLU A 95 11.05 7.81 -5.59
CA GLU A 95 12.34 7.17 -5.87
C GLU A 95 12.77 6.17 -4.80
N ASP A 96 12.26 6.30 -3.57
CA ASP A 96 12.57 5.43 -2.44
C ASP A 96 11.85 4.07 -2.51
N TYR A 97 10.89 3.93 -3.44
CA TYR A 97 10.07 2.73 -3.55
C TYR A 97 10.69 1.64 -4.43
N VAL A 98 10.43 0.40 -4.02
CA VAL A 98 10.81 -0.82 -4.76
C VAL A 98 10.33 -0.81 -6.20
N ALA A 99 9.13 -0.29 -6.47
CA ALA A 99 8.56 -0.25 -7.81
C ALA A 99 9.40 0.61 -8.79
N ILE A 100 10.00 1.70 -8.32
CA ILE A 100 10.94 2.49 -9.12
C ILE A 100 12.27 1.76 -9.28
N GLN A 101 12.78 1.17 -8.20
CA GLN A 101 14.02 0.38 -8.23
C GLN A 101 13.87 -0.86 -9.14
N GLY A 102 12.68 -1.44 -9.22
CA GLY A 102 12.38 -2.58 -10.09
C GLY A 102 12.59 -2.30 -11.59
N ARG A 103 12.53 -1.03 -12.02
CA ARG A 103 12.93 -0.64 -13.38
C ARG A 103 14.41 -0.96 -13.66
N ARG A 104 15.25 -0.95 -12.61
CA ARG A 104 16.68 -1.28 -12.70
C ARG A 104 16.96 -2.77 -12.46
N TYR A 105 16.21 -3.41 -11.55
CA TYR A 105 16.50 -4.78 -11.08
C TYR A 105 15.54 -5.84 -11.63
N GLY A 106 14.53 -5.46 -12.41
CA GLY A 106 13.58 -6.37 -13.06
C GLY A 106 12.33 -6.67 -12.25
N THR A 107 11.37 -7.34 -12.90
CA THR A 107 10.05 -7.65 -12.32
C THR A 107 10.10 -8.64 -11.17
N ASP A 108 11.07 -9.56 -11.17
CA ASP A 108 11.23 -10.53 -10.07
C ASP A 108 11.62 -9.87 -8.75
N TYR A 109 12.36 -8.77 -8.82
CA TYR A 109 12.67 -7.97 -7.64
C TYR A 109 11.40 -7.38 -7.02
N ILE A 110 10.49 -6.84 -7.85
CA ILE A 110 9.20 -6.31 -7.38
C ILE A 110 8.36 -7.43 -6.77
N ARG A 111 8.22 -8.56 -7.45
CA ARG A 111 7.42 -9.71 -6.99
C ARG A 111 7.92 -10.24 -5.65
N THR A 112 9.22 -10.43 -5.51
CA THR A 112 9.85 -10.87 -4.26
C THR A 112 9.58 -9.89 -3.12
N SER A 113 9.65 -8.59 -3.39
CA SER A 113 9.40 -7.55 -2.40
C SER A 113 7.93 -7.49 -1.98
N LEU A 114 6.99 -7.65 -2.92
CA LEU A 114 5.56 -7.75 -2.61
C LEU A 114 5.27 -8.94 -1.68
N VAL A 115 5.81 -10.12 -2.00
CA VAL A 115 5.64 -11.32 -1.16
C VAL A 115 6.25 -11.13 0.22
N LYS A 116 7.44 -10.52 0.32
CA LYS A 116 8.09 -10.21 1.59
C LYS A 116 7.21 -9.28 2.44
N THR A 117 6.73 -8.18 1.85
CA THR A 117 5.85 -7.22 2.54
C THR A 117 4.54 -7.89 2.99
N ALA A 118 3.95 -8.76 2.16
CA ALA A 118 2.73 -9.49 2.55
C ALA A 118 2.95 -10.41 3.75
N ARG A 119 4.10 -11.06 3.85
CA ARG A 119 4.47 -11.93 4.99
C ARG A 119 4.57 -11.19 6.31
N ASP A 120 4.91 -9.90 6.30
CA ASP A 120 5.00 -9.07 7.50
C ASP A 120 3.62 -8.85 8.16
N PHE A 121 2.52 -9.14 7.44
CA PHE A 121 1.15 -9.05 7.93
C PHE A 121 0.54 -10.39 8.35
N ILE A 122 1.33 -11.48 8.36
CA ILE A 122 0.84 -12.78 8.87
C ILE A 122 0.48 -12.63 10.36
N GLY A 123 -0.74 -13.07 10.70
CA GLY A 123 -1.28 -12.96 12.07
C GLY A 123 -2.16 -11.71 12.30
N VAL A 124 -2.18 -10.76 11.37
CA VAL A 124 -3.14 -9.64 11.43
C VAL A 124 -4.56 -10.17 11.17
N PRO A 125 -5.56 -9.83 12.01
CA PRO A 125 -6.91 -10.38 11.88
C PRO A 125 -7.61 -9.88 10.62
N TYR A 126 -8.58 -10.66 10.15
CA TYR A 126 -9.50 -10.21 9.11
C TYR A 126 -10.52 -9.23 9.71
N LEU A 127 -10.70 -8.09 9.03
CA LEU A 127 -11.72 -7.11 9.34
C LEU A 127 -12.38 -6.61 8.06
N TRP A 128 -13.69 -6.76 7.95
CA TRP A 128 -14.43 -6.23 6.79
C TRP A 128 -14.24 -4.71 6.66
N GLY A 129 -13.82 -4.26 5.48
CA GLY A 129 -13.49 -2.85 5.23
C GLY A 129 -12.14 -2.40 5.80
N GLY A 130 -11.39 -3.28 6.45
CA GLY A 130 -10.11 -2.98 7.08
C GLY A 130 -8.98 -2.72 6.08
N THR A 131 -8.11 -1.78 6.43
CA THR A 131 -6.96 -1.35 5.61
C THR A 131 -5.70 -1.10 6.43
N SER A 132 -5.69 -1.48 7.70
CA SER A 132 -4.54 -1.22 8.57
C SER A 132 -4.14 -2.44 9.41
N ALA A 133 -2.85 -2.58 9.66
CA ALA A 133 -2.33 -3.64 10.52
C ALA A 133 -2.80 -3.51 11.99
N GLU A 134 -3.23 -2.33 12.40
CA GLU A 134 -3.70 -2.05 13.76
C GLU A 134 -5.07 -2.71 14.04
N LYS A 135 -6.02 -2.60 13.11
CA LYS A 135 -7.39 -3.12 13.28
C LYS A 135 -7.63 -4.43 12.53
N GLY A 136 -6.99 -4.59 11.40
CA GLY A 136 -7.15 -5.72 10.51
C GLY A 136 -7.30 -5.30 9.05
N PHE A 137 -7.30 -6.30 8.18
CA PHE A 137 -7.47 -6.14 6.74
C PHE A 137 -8.65 -6.96 6.22
N ASP A 138 -9.34 -6.45 5.21
CA ASP A 138 -10.06 -7.32 4.28
C ASP A 138 -9.14 -7.77 3.13
N CYS A 139 -9.62 -8.63 2.24
CA CYS A 139 -8.83 -9.20 1.15
C CYS A 139 -8.22 -8.12 0.24
N SER A 140 -9.03 -7.17 -0.23
CA SER A 140 -8.57 -6.10 -1.11
C SER A 140 -7.77 -5.01 -0.38
N GLY A 141 -8.06 -4.78 0.91
CA GLY A 141 -7.32 -3.86 1.75
C GLY A 141 -5.88 -4.33 2.02
N LEU A 142 -5.69 -5.62 2.29
CA LEU A 142 -4.34 -6.20 2.42
C LEU A 142 -3.55 -6.04 1.12
N ILE A 143 -4.14 -6.44 -0.01
CA ILE A 143 -3.47 -6.36 -1.32
C ILE A 143 -3.12 -4.90 -1.65
N MET A 144 -4.07 -3.97 -1.51
CA MET A 144 -3.80 -2.54 -1.70
C MET A 144 -2.63 -2.05 -0.85
N THR A 145 -2.64 -2.34 0.44
CA THR A 145 -1.58 -1.91 1.37
C THR A 145 -0.21 -2.47 0.99
N VAL A 146 -0.12 -3.76 0.64
CA VAL A 146 1.13 -4.40 0.20
C VAL A 146 1.68 -3.70 -1.05
N TYR A 147 0.83 -3.41 -2.02
CA TYR A 147 1.25 -2.72 -3.25
C TYR A 147 1.69 -1.27 -2.97
N GLN A 148 0.93 -0.53 -2.18
CA GLN A 148 1.25 0.86 -1.82
C GLN A 148 2.56 0.97 -1.05
N LEU A 149 2.85 0.06 -0.12
CA LEU A 149 4.13 0.03 0.60
C LEU A 149 5.33 -0.24 -0.33
N ASN A 150 5.09 -0.86 -1.47
CA ASN A 150 6.10 -1.08 -2.51
C ASN A 150 6.09 -0.01 -3.62
N GLY A 151 5.24 1.01 -3.52
CA GLY A 151 5.21 2.18 -4.41
C GLY A 151 4.25 2.08 -5.59
N LEU A 152 3.30 1.12 -5.55
CA LEU A 152 2.28 0.93 -6.57
C LEU A 152 0.91 1.33 -6.02
N ASP A 153 0.24 2.28 -6.66
CA ASP A 153 -1.08 2.74 -6.24
C ASP A 153 -2.16 1.82 -6.82
N LEU A 154 -2.64 0.91 -5.98
CA LEU A 154 -3.67 -0.06 -6.35
C LEU A 154 -5.04 0.37 -5.79
N PRO A 155 -6.13 0.23 -6.56
CA PRO A 155 -7.47 0.58 -6.10
C PRO A 155 -7.88 -0.16 -4.81
N ARG A 156 -8.73 0.51 -4.00
CA ARG A 156 -9.20 -0.03 -2.72
C ARG A 156 -10.04 -1.31 -2.87
N HIS A 157 -10.90 -1.36 -3.87
CA HIS A 157 -11.88 -2.42 -4.04
C HIS A 157 -11.43 -3.48 -5.04
N SER A 158 -11.78 -4.75 -4.80
CA SER A 158 -11.39 -5.89 -5.62
C SER A 158 -11.79 -5.75 -7.10
N ALA A 159 -12.93 -5.12 -7.41
CA ALA A 159 -13.33 -4.85 -8.79
C ALA A 159 -12.32 -3.93 -9.51
N GLY A 160 -11.93 -2.83 -8.87
CA GLY A 160 -10.91 -1.93 -9.43
C GLY A 160 -9.52 -2.58 -9.52
N GLN A 161 -9.17 -3.47 -8.57
CA GLN A 161 -7.93 -4.26 -8.63
C GLN A 161 -7.94 -5.23 -9.81
N TYR A 162 -9.06 -5.88 -10.06
CA TYR A 162 -9.25 -6.75 -11.22
C TYR A 162 -9.10 -5.96 -12.53
N GLU A 163 -9.72 -4.78 -12.63
CA GLU A 163 -9.62 -3.91 -13.81
C GLU A 163 -8.21 -3.34 -14.03
N ALA A 164 -7.44 -3.16 -12.95
CA ALA A 164 -6.05 -2.71 -13.04
C ALA A 164 -5.08 -3.81 -13.49
N GLY A 165 -5.48 -5.09 -13.37
CA GLY A 165 -4.72 -6.24 -13.79
C GLY A 165 -4.74 -6.46 -15.30
N GLN A 166 -3.83 -7.31 -15.78
CA GLN A 166 -3.85 -7.86 -17.13
C GLN A 166 -4.35 -9.30 -17.07
N PHE A 167 -5.13 -9.69 -18.07
CA PHE A 167 -5.52 -11.08 -18.21
C PHE A 167 -4.28 -11.94 -18.47
N VAL A 168 -4.12 -13.00 -17.68
CA VAL A 168 -3.10 -14.03 -17.87
C VAL A 168 -3.82 -15.36 -18.05
N ASN A 169 -3.44 -16.12 -19.08
CA ASN A 169 -4.00 -17.44 -19.29
C ASN A 169 -3.58 -18.34 -18.12
N ARG A 170 -4.47 -19.26 -17.69
CA ARG A 170 -4.18 -20.20 -16.62
C ARG A 170 -2.93 -21.06 -16.89
N ASN A 171 -2.61 -21.31 -18.14
CA ASN A 171 -1.44 -22.10 -18.54
C ASN A 171 -0.12 -21.29 -18.47
N ASP A 172 -0.21 -19.97 -18.28
CA ASP A 172 0.92 -19.04 -18.20
C ASP A 172 1.20 -18.58 -16.75
N LEU A 173 0.55 -19.23 -15.78
CA LEU A 173 0.70 -18.96 -14.34
C LEU A 173 1.88 -19.70 -13.72
#